data_86331dd8e60582fc37bba7e987a5d32c
#
_entry.id   86331dd8e60582fc37bba7e987a5d32c
#
_cell.length_a   1.000
_cell.length_b   1.000
_cell.length_c   1.000
_cell.angle_alpha   90.00
_cell.angle_beta   90.00
_cell.angle_gamma   90.00
#
_symmetry.space_group_name_H-M   'P 1'
#
loop_
_entity.id
_entity.type
_entity.pdbx_description
1 polymer ?
#
loop_
_entity_poly.entity_id
_entity_poly.type
_entity_poly.pdbx_seq_one_letter_code
_entity_poly.pdbx_strand_id
1 'polypeptide(L)'
;IYENNKGILKRISQVRTNKIANHFLAVDVGDINGNGRDEIFVTNQVGDKLHSFALETKPKKRGFHYIWKDVNLYFRIIRPMRKKPVLMSQSPGFSSPFHGPIKEVLYKNGQYLQGAKLNTPDIYGKHFVLYGLTQEDLNGNGKAETVILDNNYHLRVYSPEGKIVVKSSDYYGHDPRLIDVGVQEDTAGATQKGKPFRFKGRLEFVKVAGDRYLFLPKNHNAGDGFLDRLVIVDNSGLTMLKMTGEGFEKAYESGKQKGFMANYRVIPHKKGASIYTLRVDKDVWVTKQQTSSTFST
;
A
#
# COMPACT_ATOMS: atom_id res chain seq x y z
N ILE A 1 16.61 2.84 9.28
CA ILE A 1 16.95 1.83 8.28
C ILE A 1 17.89 0.83 8.93
N TYR A 2 17.61 -0.42 8.71
CA TYR A 2 18.36 -1.50 9.33
C TYR A 2 18.91 -2.41 8.24
N GLU A 3 20.09 -2.93 8.49
CA GLU A 3 20.72 -4.01 7.74
C GLU A 3 20.46 -5.32 8.48
N ASN A 4 19.98 -6.32 7.76
CA ASN A 4 19.84 -7.67 8.32
C ASN A 4 21.16 -8.43 8.09
N ASN A 5 21.87 -8.71 9.16
CA ASN A 5 23.06 -9.55 9.14
C ASN A 5 22.75 -10.86 9.88
N LYS A 6 22.44 -11.92 9.13
CA LYS A 6 22.11 -13.27 9.65
C LYS A 6 21.04 -13.28 10.76
N GLY A 7 19.95 -12.53 10.55
CA GLY A 7 18.85 -12.41 11.51
C GLY A 7 18.99 -11.30 12.55
N ILE A 8 20.17 -10.66 12.64
CA ILE A 8 20.39 -9.54 13.54
C ILE A 8 20.19 -8.23 12.79
N LEU A 9 19.21 -7.44 13.21
CA LEU A 9 18.93 -6.12 12.63
C LEU A 9 19.84 -5.07 13.23
N LYS A 10 20.82 -4.59 12.43
CA LYS A 10 21.71 -3.49 12.81
C LYS A 10 21.22 -2.18 12.19
N ARG A 11 20.96 -1.16 12.99
CA ARG A 11 20.61 0.17 12.48
C ARG A 11 21.81 0.80 11.77
N ILE A 12 21.66 1.05 10.47
CA ILE A 12 22.70 1.68 9.63
C ILE A 12 22.45 3.16 9.40
N SER A 13 21.18 3.59 9.44
CA SER A 13 20.83 4.99 9.25
C SER A 13 19.48 5.32 9.88
N GLN A 14 19.30 6.61 10.17
CA GLN A 14 18.04 7.16 10.66
C GLN A 14 17.80 8.50 9.96
N VAL A 15 16.60 8.69 9.46
CA VAL A 15 16.10 9.99 9.00
C VAL A 15 15.08 10.47 10.02
N ARG A 16 15.24 11.68 10.50
CA ARG A 16 14.30 12.33 11.40
C ARG A 16 13.61 13.45 10.65
N THR A 17 12.32 13.59 10.88
CA THR A 17 11.55 14.74 10.41
C THR A 17 11.43 15.74 11.55
N ASN A 18 11.51 17.02 11.25
CA ASN A 18 11.44 18.09 12.26
C ASN A 18 10.00 18.44 12.67
N LYS A 19 9.00 17.75 12.09
CA LYS A 19 7.57 18.05 12.35
C LYS A 19 7.00 17.02 13.32
N ILE A 20 6.42 17.48 14.42
CA ILE A 20 5.89 16.65 15.51
C ILE A 20 4.67 15.83 15.09
N ALA A 21 3.96 16.23 14.05
CA ALA A 21 2.69 15.63 13.61
C ALA A 21 2.81 14.82 12.31
N ASN A 22 3.94 14.11 12.09
CA ASN A 22 4.08 13.28 10.90
C ASN A 22 3.29 11.97 11.04
N HIS A 23 2.48 11.66 10.04
CA HIS A 23 1.81 10.37 9.88
C HIS A 23 2.33 9.67 8.63
N PHE A 24 3.23 8.71 8.81
CA PHE A 24 3.72 7.88 7.70
C PHE A 24 2.64 6.85 7.31
N LEU A 25 1.93 7.13 6.24
CA LEU A 25 0.83 6.31 5.76
C LEU A 25 1.33 5.07 5.01
N ALA A 26 2.35 5.25 4.18
CA ALA A 26 2.93 4.18 3.37
C ALA A 26 4.42 4.39 3.13
N VAL A 27 5.14 3.29 2.98
CA VAL A 27 6.54 3.24 2.55
C VAL A 27 6.66 2.23 1.43
N ASP A 28 7.29 2.63 0.34
CA ASP A 28 7.59 1.80 -0.81
C ASP A 28 9.06 1.96 -1.20
N VAL A 29 9.66 0.88 -1.75
CA VAL A 29 11.08 0.85 -2.10
C VAL A 29 11.24 0.29 -3.51
N GLY A 30 12.06 0.91 -4.34
CA GLY A 30 12.37 0.44 -5.69
C GLY A 30 13.24 1.41 -6.46
N ASP A 31 14.05 0.90 -7.39
CA ASP A 31 14.87 1.68 -8.31
C ASP A 31 13.99 2.22 -9.46
N ILE A 32 13.46 3.40 -9.29
CA ILE A 32 12.58 4.07 -10.25
C ILE A 32 13.38 4.96 -11.22
N ASN A 33 14.48 5.53 -10.74
CA ASN A 33 15.34 6.37 -11.60
C ASN A 33 16.32 5.55 -12.45
N GLY A 34 16.42 4.23 -12.23
CA GLY A 34 17.21 3.30 -13.03
C GLY A 34 18.71 3.39 -12.79
N ASN A 35 19.16 3.93 -11.64
CA ASN A 35 20.58 4.09 -11.33
C ASN A 35 21.21 2.90 -10.58
N GLY A 36 20.45 1.81 -10.37
CA GLY A 36 20.87 0.60 -9.67
C GLY A 36 20.80 0.71 -8.14
N ARG A 37 20.21 1.75 -7.60
CA ARG A 37 19.98 1.94 -6.16
C ARG A 37 18.50 2.18 -5.91
N ASP A 38 17.96 1.46 -4.94
CA ASP A 38 16.58 1.64 -4.55
C ASP A 38 16.34 3.00 -3.88
N GLU A 39 15.29 3.68 -4.32
CA GLU A 39 14.72 4.81 -3.61
C GLU A 39 13.71 4.32 -2.56
N ILE A 40 13.52 5.12 -1.52
CA ILE A 40 12.50 4.94 -0.49
C ILE A 40 11.48 6.06 -0.64
N PHE A 41 10.29 5.73 -1.13
CA PHE A 41 9.16 6.65 -1.26
C PHE A 41 8.29 6.58 -0.01
N VAL A 42 8.09 7.70 0.64
CA VAL A 42 7.32 7.80 1.88
C VAL A 42 6.11 8.71 1.64
N THR A 43 4.93 8.14 1.79
CA THR A 43 3.71 8.94 1.88
C THR A 43 3.56 9.44 3.31
N ASN A 44 3.63 10.74 3.49
CA ASN A 44 3.59 11.40 4.77
C ASN A 44 2.47 12.45 4.81
N GLN A 45 1.63 12.36 5.83
CA GLN A 45 0.58 13.35 6.11
C GLN A 45 0.95 14.16 7.35
N VAL A 46 0.74 15.47 7.27
CA VAL A 46 0.93 16.41 8.39
C VAL A 46 -0.32 17.28 8.45
N GLY A 47 -1.14 17.05 9.46
CA GLY A 47 -2.48 17.66 9.50
C GLY A 47 -3.34 17.15 8.34
N ASP A 48 -3.90 18.04 7.56
CA ASP A 48 -4.74 17.78 6.38
C ASP A 48 -3.96 17.71 5.05
N LYS A 49 -2.64 17.92 5.07
CA LYS A 49 -1.80 18.01 3.87
C LYS A 49 -0.80 16.88 3.75
N LEU A 50 -0.51 16.51 2.52
CA LEU A 50 0.59 15.59 2.23
C LEU A 50 1.91 16.38 2.13
N HIS A 51 2.92 15.81 2.77
CA HIS A 51 4.32 16.22 2.68
C HIS A 51 5.17 14.97 2.40
N SER A 52 4.80 14.27 1.34
CA SER A 52 5.47 13.04 0.93
C SER A 52 6.88 13.34 0.42
N PHE A 53 7.75 12.35 0.47
CA PHE A 53 9.13 12.53 0.06
C PHE A 53 9.76 11.22 -0.44
N ALA A 54 10.88 11.34 -1.12
CA ALA A 54 11.72 10.22 -1.50
C ALA A 54 13.17 10.41 -1.01
N LEU A 55 13.77 9.29 -0.62
CA LEU A 55 15.13 9.18 -0.14
C LEU A 55 15.92 8.20 -0.99
N GLU A 56 17.20 8.43 -1.15
CA GLU A 56 18.15 7.50 -1.74
C GLU A 56 19.41 7.38 -0.89
N THR A 57 20.11 6.26 -0.98
CA THR A 57 21.40 6.06 -0.32
C THR A 57 22.45 7.01 -0.89
N LYS A 58 23.27 7.61 -0.03
CA LYS A 58 24.39 8.44 -0.49
C LYS A 58 25.46 7.58 -1.16
N PRO A 59 25.92 7.94 -2.37
CA PRO A 59 27.05 7.28 -2.99
C PRO A 59 28.28 7.38 -2.05
N LYS A 60 28.98 6.25 -1.87
CA LYS A 60 30.23 6.17 -1.10
C LYS A 60 30.19 6.63 0.37
N LYS A 61 28.99 6.94 0.91
CA LYS A 61 28.83 7.37 2.32
C LYS A 61 27.66 6.61 2.97
N ARG A 62 27.77 6.38 4.27
CA ARG A 62 26.61 5.88 5.03
C ARG A 62 25.53 6.96 5.12
N GLY A 63 24.27 6.55 4.98
CA GLY A 63 23.12 7.43 5.16
C GLY A 63 22.31 7.66 3.90
N PHE A 64 21.33 8.53 4.01
CA PHE A 64 20.36 8.84 2.98
C PHE A 64 20.33 10.34 2.71
N HIS A 65 19.89 10.71 1.53
CA HIS A 65 19.57 12.08 1.19
C HIS A 65 18.18 12.14 0.54
N TYR A 66 17.57 13.27 0.67
CA TYR A 66 16.30 13.54 -0.01
C TYR A 66 16.57 13.79 -1.50
N ILE A 67 15.87 13.06 -2.34
CA ILE A 67 15.88 13.24 -3.79
C ILE A 67 14.57 13.89 -4.29
N TRP A 68 13.51 13.83 -3.48
CA TRP A 68 12.25 14.50 -3.72
C TRP A 68 11.64 14.89 -2.39
N LYS A 69 11.18 16.14 -2.22
CA LYS A 69 10.70 16.67 -0.95
C LYS A 69 9.37 17.36 -1.11
N ASP A 70 8.61 17.36 -0.03
CA ASP A 70 7.40 18.16 0.15
C ASP A 70 6.38 17.97 -0.96
N VAL A 71 6.13 16.72 -1.32
CA VAL A 71 5.32 16.33 -2.45
C VAL A 71 3.88 16.11 -2.01
N ASN A 72 2.95 16.82 -2.64
CA ASN A 72 1.51 16.69 -2.35
C ASN A 72 0.87 15.54 -3.12
N LEU A 73 1.42 14.32 -2.98
CA LEU A 73 0.97 13.10 -3.65
C LEU A 73 1.02 11.90 -2.70
N TYR A 74 0.06 10.99 -2.87
CA TYR A 74 0.16 9.63 -2.36
C TYR A 74 1.04 8.81 -3.29
N PHE A 75 1.83 7.88 -2.72
CA PHE A 75 2.72 6.98 -3.47
C PHE A 75 2.42 5.52 -3.22
N ARG A 76 2.59 4.71 -4.26
CA ARG A 76 2.60 3.25 -4.21
C ARG A 76 3.44 2.69 -5.34
N ILE A 77 4.34 1.75 -5.06
CA ILE A 77 4.99 0.95 -6.09
C ILE A 77 4.15 -0.28 -6.37
N ILE A 78 3.72 -0.42 -7.62
CA ILE A 78 3.10 -1.63 -8.16
C ILE A 78 4.19 -2.45 -8.84
N ARG A 79 4.16 -3.77 -8.63
CA ARG A 79 5.13 -4.72 -9.20
C ARG A 79 4.42 -5.76 -10.04
N PRO A 80 4.15 -5.46 -11.32
CA PRO A 80 3.64 -6.47 -12.23
C PRO A 80 4.69 -7.60 -12.40
N MET A 81 4.27 -8.87 -12.44
CA MET A 81 5.19 -10.01 -12.45
C MET A 81 6.16 -10.03 -13.63
N ARG A 82 5.78 -9.46 -14.77
CA ARG A 82 6.55 -9.47 -16.01
C ARG A 82 7.16 -8.12 -16.40
N LYS A 83 7.03 -7.11 -15.52
CA LYS A 83 7.50 -5.75 -15.81
C LYS A 83 8.33 -5.22 -14.63
N LYS A 84 9.08 -4.17 -14.89
CA LYS A 84 9.78 -3.44 -13.82
C LYS A 84 8.77 -2.85 -12.83
N PRO A 85 9.17 -2.65 -11.56
CA PRO A 85 8.38 -1.89 -10.61
C PRO A 85 8.03 -0.51 -11.15
N VAL A 86 6.80 -0.08 -10.93
CA VAL A 86 6.30 1.22 -11.40
C VAL A 86 5.81 2.01 -10.20
N LEU A 87 6.33 3.22 -10.04
CA LEU A 87 5.84 4.14 -9.03
C LEU A 87 4.56 4.79 -9.53
N MET A 88 3.50 4.64 -8.76
CA MET A 88 2.22 5.27 -8.99
C MET A 88 1.97 6.38 -7.98
N SER A 89 1.22 7.38 -8.38
CA SER A 89 0.78 8.49 -7.52
C SER A 89 -0.68 8.80 -7.71
N GLN A 90 -1.28 9.38 -6.68
CA GLN A 90 -2.62 9.95 -6.76
C GLN A 90 -2.65 11.25 -5.94
N SER A 91 -3.38 12.24 -6.42
CA SER A 91 -3.49 13.53 -5.73
C SER A 91 -4.44 13.43 -4.54
N PRO A 92 -4.21 14.20 -3.46
CA PRO A 92 -5.21 14.36 -2.41
C PRO A 92 -6.39 15.17 -2.95
N GLY A 93 -7.57 14.90 -2.42
CA GLY A 93 -8.78 15.66 -2.69
C GLY A 93 -9.15 16.58 -1.52
N PHE A 94 -10.08 17.46 -1.76
CA PHE A 94 -10.57 18.38 -0.75
C PHE A 94 -11.67 17.73 0.13
N SER A 95 -12.66 17.12 -0.49
CA SER A 95 -13.79 16.45 0.18
C SER A 95 -13.64 14.93 0.28
N SER A 96 -12.68 14.38 -0.43
CA SER A 96 -12.31 12.98 -0.45
C SER A 96 -10.81 12.86 -0.32
N PRO A 97 -10.28 11.84 0.35
CA PRO A 97 -8.83 11.67 0.47
C PRO A 97 -8.10 11.65 -0.88
N PHE A 98 -8.77 11.15 -1.91
CA PHE A 98 -8.18 10.98 -3.24
C PHE A 98 -8.95 11.76 -4.29
N HIS A 99 -8.19 12.38 -5.20
CA HIS A 99 -8.74 13.13 -6.32
C HIS A 99 -8.08 12.72 -7.64
N GLY A 100 -8.93 12.56 -8.67
CA GLY A 100 -8.48 12.27 -10.02
C GLY A 100 -7.88 10.86 -10.20
N PRO A 101 -7.36 10.58 -11.38
CA PRO A 101 -6.83 9.28 -11.75
C PRO A 101 -5.51 8.98 -11.04
N ILE A 102 -5.23 7.70 -10.87
CA ILE A 102 -3.89 7.21 -10.54
C ILE A 102 -2.99 7.46 -11.75
N LYS A 103 -1.79 8.01 -11.51
CA LYS A 103 -0.82 8.32 -12.55
C LYS A 103 0.52 7.65 -12.25
N GLU A 104 1.21 7.23 -13.29
CA GLU A 104 2.60 6.82 -13.21
C GLU A 104 3.48 8.00 -12.80
N VAL A 105 4.55 7.72 -12.06
CA VAL A 105 5.61 8.68 -11.81
C VAL A 105 6.86 8.25 -12.57
N LEU A 106 7.33 9.12 -13.43
CA LEU A 106 8.49 8.91 -14.28
C LEU A 106 9.66 9.74 -13.78
N TYR A 107 10.88 9.20 -13.88
CA TYR A 107 12.10 9.96 -13.69
C TYR A 107 12.66 10.39 -15.05
N LYS A 108 12.71 11.69 -15.30
CA LYS A 108 13.23 12.27 -16.54
C LYS A 108 14.03 13.54 -16.23
N ASN A 109 15.18 13.68 -16.88
CA ASN A 109 16.03 14.88 -16.77
C ASN A 109 16.34 15.28 -15.32
N GLY A 110 16.58 14.30 -14.44
CA GLY A 110 16.90 14.56 -13.03
C GLY A 110 15.70 14.85 -12.14
N GLN A 111 14.47 14.72 -12.62
CA GLN A 111 13.25 15.06 -11.89
C GLN A 111 12.20 13.96 -11.95
N TYR A 112 11.40 13.84 -10.87
CA TYR A 112 10.21 13.00 -10.84
C TYR A 112 8.99 13.79 -11.32
N LEU A 113 8.29 13.26 -12.30
CA LEU A 113 7.14 13.89 -12.96
C LEU A 113 5.97 12.92 -13.04
N GLN A 114 4.75 13.43 -12.88
CA GLN A 114 3.56 12.63 -13.18
C GLN A 114 3.47 12.39 -14.70
N GLY A 115 3.37 11.12 -15.06
CA GLY A 115 3.22 10.64 -16.43
C GLY A 115 1.76 10.31 -16.78
N ALA A 116 1.61 9.26 -17.59
CA ALA A 116 0.31 8.78 -18.03
C ALA A 116 -0.58 8.32 -16.87
N LYS A 117 -1.89 8.45 -17.03
CA LYS A 117 -2.85 7.82 -16.12
C LYS A 117 -2.76 6.31 -16.23
N LEU A 118 -2.88 5.64 -15.09
CA LEU A 118 -3.02 4.19 -15.06
C LEU A 118 -4.28 3.81 -15.84
N ASN A 119 -4.14 2.85 -16.75
CA ASN A 119 -5.29 2.34 -17.47
C ASN A 119 -6.16 1.49 -16.52
N THR A 120 -7.08 2.14 -15.85
CA THR A 120 -8.12 1.52 -15.04
C THR A 120 -9.47 1.71 -15.71
N PRO A 121 -10.38 0.74 -15.62
CA PRO A 121 -11.70 0.90 -16.18
C PRO A 121 -12.44 2.07 -15.53
N ASP A 122 -13.28 2.75 -16.28
CA ASP A 122 -14.22 3.74 -15.73
C ASP A 122 -15.41 3.02 -15.12
N ILE A 123 -15.59 3.18 -13.82
CA ILE A 123 -16.71 2.60 -13.08
C ILE A 123 -17.59 3.74 -12.57
N TYR A 124 -18.64 4.04 -13.30
CA TYR A 124 -19.60 5.10 -12.98
C TYR A 124 -18.96 6.48 -12.75
N GLY A 125 -17.96 6.84 -13.59
CA GLY A 125 -17.25 8.12 -13.48
C GLY A 125 -16.39 8.27 -12.24
N LYS A 126 -16.13 7.19 -11.49
CA LYS A 126 -15.30 7.22 -10.28
C LYS A 126 -13.92 6.62 -10.53
N HIS A 127 -12.92 7.31 -10.05
CA HIS A 127 -11.55 6.81 -10.08
C HIS A 127 -11.31 5.77 -8.98
N PHE A 128 -10.49 4.77 -9.30
CA PHE A 128 -9.99 3.84 -8.29
C PHE A 128 -9.04 4.56 -7.32
N VAL A 129 -8.94 3.97 -6.13
CA VAL A 129 -8.04 4.43 -5.08
C VAL A 129 -6.73 3.67 -5.18
N LEU A 130 -5.61 4.38 -5.03
CA LEU A 130 -4.26 3.83 -5.16
C LEU A 130 -3.96 2.70 -4.17
N TYR A 131 -4.49 2.80 -2.95
CA TYR A 131 -4.29 1.78 -1.91
C TYR A 131 -5.30 0.64 -2.00
N GLY A 132 -4.80 -0.59 -1.85
CA GLY A 132 -5.60 -1.79 -2.06
C GLY A 132 -5.86 -2.10 -3.53
N LEU A 133 -5.00 -1.61 -4.44
CA LEU A 133 -5.06 -1.85 -5.87
C LEU A 133 -3.75 -2.47 -6.37
N THR A 134 -3.87 -3.38 -7.33
CA THR A 134 -2.77 -3.86 -8.18
C THR A 134 -3.29 -4.18 -9.58
N GLN A 135 -2.39 -4.37 -10.52
CA GLN A 135 -2.74 -4.79 -11.89
C GLN A 135 -1.85 -5.95 -12.33
N GLU A 136 -2.44 -6.90 -13.04
CA GLU A 136 -1.72 -8.01 -13.64
C GLU A 136 -2.51 -8.55 -14.84
N ASP A 137 -1.81 -9.02 -15.86
CA ASP A 137 -2.39 -9.76 -16.98
C ASP A 137 -2.72 -11.19 -16.51
N LEU A 138 -3.93 -11.38 -16.00
CA LEU A 138 -4.36 -12.62 -15.35
C LEU A 138 -4.63 -13.73 -16.36
N ASN A 139 -5.14 -13.38 -17.53
CA ASN A 139 -5.55 -14.36 -18.57
C ASN A 139 -4.51 -14.50 -19.69
N GLY A 140 -3.42 -13.72 -19.68
CA GLY A 140 -2.34 -13.81 -20.64
C GLY A 140 -2.61 -13.14 -22.00
N ASN A 141 -3.63 -12.29 -22.10
CA ASN A 141 -4.01 -11.62 -23.35
C ASN A 141 -3.24 -10.32 -23.63
N GLY A 142 -2.30 -9.96 -22.76
CA GLY A 142 -1.48 -8.74 -22.87
C GLY A 142 -2.14 -7.49 -22.29
N LYS A 143 -3.38 -7.57 -21.81
CA LYS A 143 -4.10 -6.48 -21.13
C LYS A 143 -4.21 -6.81 -19.63
N ALA A 144 -3.89 -5.85 -18.78
CA ALA A 144 -3.92 -6.08 -17.34
C ALA A 144 -5.34 -5.89 -16.78
N GLU A 145 -5.79 -6.87 -16.02
CA GLU A 145 -6.94 -6.74 -15.13
C GLU A 145 -6.57 -5.87 -13.92
N THR A 146 -7.58 -5.15 -13.40
CA THR A 146 -7.45 -4.35 -12.19
C THR A 146 -8.00 -5.12 -11.00
N VAL A 147 -7.16 -5.41 -10.03
CA VAL A 147 -7.51 -6.14 -8.81
C VAL A 147 -7.56 -5.16 -7.64
N ILE A 148 -8.66 -5.13 -6.91
CA ILE A 148 -8.85 -4.25 -5.76
C ILE A 148 -9.41 -4.97 -4.54
N LEU A 149 -9.14 -4.40 -3.37
CA LEU A 149 -10.01 -4.59 -2.20
C LEU A 149 -11.08 -3.48 -2.21
N ASP A 150 -12.34 -3.87 -2.22
CA ASP A 150 -13.46 -2.93 -2.15
C ASP A 150 -13.59 -2.29 -0.74
N ASN A 151 -14.58 -1.45 -0.52
CA ASN A 151 -14.76 -0.78 0.78
C ASN A 151 -15.14 -1.73 1.92
N ASN A 152 -15.60 -2.93 1.58
CA ASN A 152 -15.92 -3.99 2.53
C ASN A 152 -14.81 -5.05 2.61
N TYR A 153 -13.62 -4.74 2.07
CA TYR A 153 -12.45 -5.63 2.04
C TYR A 153 -12.67 -6.97 1.32
N HIS A 154 -13.61 -7.01 0.38
CA HIS A 154 -13.74 -8.12 -0.56
C HIS A 154 -12.87 -7.89 -1.79
N LEU A 155 -12.29 -8.97 -2.31
CA LEU A 155 -11.51 -8.91 -3.54
C LEU A 155 -12.46 -8.78 -4.74
N ARG A 156 -12.15 -7.82 -5.63
CA ARG A 156 -12.81 -7.63 -6.92
C ARG A 156 -11.77 -7.58 -8.01
N VAL A 157 -12.07 -8.23 -9.12
CA VAL A 157 -11.27 -8.15 -10.33
C VAL A 157 -12.12 -7.56 -11.45
N TYR A 158 -11.59 -6.55 -12.09
CA TYR A 158 -12.22 -5.88 -13.23
C TYR A 158 -11.42 -6.16 -14.49
N SER A 159 -12.10 -6.50 -15.59
CA SER A 159 -11.48 -6.51 -16.90
C SER A 159 -11.08 -5.10 -17.32
N PRO A 160 -10.22 -4.94 -18.35
CA PRO A 160 -9.87 -3.62 -18.89
C PRO A 160 -11.09 -2.79 -19.34
N GLU A 161 -12.19 -3.46 -19.72
CA GLU A 161 -13.45 -2.83 -20.15
C GLU A 161 -14.39 -2.50 -18.97
N GLY A 162 -13.99 -2.81 -17.72
CA GLY A 162 -14.74 -2.47 -16.52
C GLY A 162 -15.77 -3.50 -16.06
N LYS A 163 -15.80 -4.68 -16.66
CA LYS A 163 -16.67 -5.78 -16.19
C LYS A 163 -16.03 -6.45 -14.97
N ILE A 164 -16.84 -6.77 -13.96
CA ILE A 164 -16.40 -7.60 -12.84
C ILE A 164 -16.26 -9.03 -13.34
N VAL A 165 -15.02 -9.56 -13.30
CA VAL A 165 -14.72 -10.94 -13.71
C VAL A 165 -14.54 -11.87 -12.52
N VAL A 166 -14.16 -11.33 -11.34
CA VAL A 166 -14.10 -12.08 -10.08
C VAL A 166 -14.68 -11.24 -8.96
N LYS A 167 -15.51 -11.89 -8.14
CA LYS A 167 -16.09 -11.32 -6.93
C LYS A 167 -15.92 -12.32 -5.80
N SER A 168 -14.95 -12.12 -4.93
CA SER A 168 -14.76 -12.95 -3.74
C SER A 168 -15.86 -12.68 -2.72
N SER A 169 -16.37 -13.74 -2.10
CA SER A 169 -17.17 -13.66 -0.87
C SER A 169 -16.31 -13.56 0.37
N ASP A 170 -15.04 -13.98 0.27
CA ASP A 170 -14.12 -13.94 1.37
C ASP A 170 -13.75 -12.50 1.74
N TYR A 171 -13.54 -12.32 3.03
CA TYR A 171 -13.17 -11.08 3.65
C TYR A 171 -11.67 -11.05 3.97
N TYR A 172 -10.96 -10.00 3.54
CA TYR A 172 -9.51 -9.89 3.64
C TYR A 172 -9.06 -8.73 4.54
N GLY A 173 -9.62 -8.73 5.72
CA GLY A 173 -9.13 -7.96 6.86
C GLY A 173 -9.37 -6.47 6.87
N HIS A 174 -9.09 -5.88 8.02
CA HIS A 174 -9.20 -4.46 8.28
C HIS A 174 -7.83 -3.79 8.32
N ASP A 175 -7.80 -2.51 8.03
CA ASP A 175 -6.64 -1.67 8.32
C ASP A 175 -7.06 -0.59 9.32
N PRO A 176 -6.42 -0.48 10.48
CA PRO A 176 -6.78 0.50 11.49
C PRO A 176 -6.36 1.93 11.10
N ARG A 177 -5.49 2.07 10.10
CA ARG A 177 -5.02 3.38 9.66
C ARG A 177 -6.14 4.12 8.93
N LEU A 178 -6.27 5.40 9.29
CA LEU A 178 -7.21 6.31 8.67
C LEU A 178 -6.44 7.41 7.96
N ILE A 179 -6.91 7.79 6.78
CA ILE A 179 -6.52 9.02 6.10
C ILE A 179 -7.62 10.01 6.43
N ASP A 180 -7.28 11.02 7.22
CA ASP A 180 -8.19 12.11 7.53
C ASP A 180 -8.36 13.00 6.29
N VAL A 181 -9.58 13.45 6.09
CA VAL A 181 -9.92 14.44 5.07
C VAL A 181 -10.07 15.80 5.76
N GLY A 182 -9.58 16.83 5.10
CA GLY A 182 -9.68 18.20 5.61
C GLY A 182 -11.10 18.61 6.00
N VAL A 183 -11.18 19.63 6.82
CA VAL A 183 -12.45 20.23 7.25
C VAL A 183 -13.08 20.94 6.06
N GLN A 184 -14.31 20.58 5.71
CA GLN A 184 -15.14 21.36 4.79
C GLN A 184 -15.90 22.42 5.58
N GLU A 185 -15.74 23.68 5.20
CA GLU A 185 -16.71 24.71 5.54
C GLU A 185 -17.88 24.58 4.56
N ASP A 186 -19.07 24.31 5.07
CA ASP A 186 -20.27 24.43 4.25
C ASP A 186 -20.66 25.92 4.11
N THR A 187 -21.58 26.21 3.17
CA THR A 187 -22.08 27.57 2.90
C THR A 187 -22.81 28.18 4.09
N ALA A 188 -23.05 27.45 5.17
CA ALA A 188 -23.68 27.91 6.40
C ALA A 188 -22.65 28.11 7.55
N GLY A 189 -21.34 27.98 7.28
CA GLY A 189 -20.28 28.10 8.28
C GLY A 189 -20.14 26.91 9.23
N ALA A 190 -20.85 25.81 8.96
CA ALA A 190 -20.67 24.58 9.71
C ALA A 190 -19.47 23.79 9.16
N THR A 191 -18.54 23.46 10.04
CA THR A 191 -17.37 22.64 9.70
C THR A 191 -17.77 21.17 9.63
N GLN A 192 -17.94 20.61 8.44
CA GLN A 192 -18.07 19.15 8.26
C GLN A 192 -16.71 18.52 8.07
N LYS A 193 -16.33 17.63 8.99
CA LYS A 193 -15.20 16.72 8.76
C LYS A 193 -15.54 15.81 7.60
N GLY A 194 -14.68 15.75 6.59
CA GLY A 194 -14.81 14.80 5.51
C GLY A 194 -14.82 13.35 6.04
N LYS A 195 -15.43 12.44 5.29
CA LYS A 195 -15.50 11.03 5.67
C LYS A 195 -14.10 10.42 5.62
N PRO A 196 -13.53 9.94 6.74
CA PRO A 196 -12.19 9.38 6.74
C PRO A 196 -12.13 8.13 5.85
N PHE A 197 -11.03 7.96 5.14
CA PHE A 197 -10.77 6.78 4.33
C PHE A 197 -9.96 5.75 5.13
N ARG A 198 -10.49 4.54 5.25
CA ARG A 198 -9.72 3.43 5.82
C ARG A 198 -8.69 2.94 4.82
N PHE A 199 -7.43 2.89 5.26
CA PHE A 199 -6.33 2.40 4.46
C PHE A 199 -6.57 0.94 4.05
N LYS A 200 -6.01 0.54 2.93
CA LYS A 200 -6.08 -0.83 2.44
C LYS A 200 -4.69 -1.40 2.26
N GLY A 201 -4.54 -2.63 2.69
CA GLY A 201 -3.28 -3.35 2.60
C GLY A 201 -2.75 -3.49 1.17
N ARG A 202 -1.47 -3.80 1.06
CA ARG A 202 -0.83 -4.09 -0.22
C ARG A 202 -1.41 -5.36 -0.83
N LEU A 203 -1.62 -5.33 -2.14
CA LEU A 203 -1.82 -6.50 -2.98
C LEU A 203 -0.56 -6.71 -3.81
N GLU A 204 0.01 -7.89 -3.81
CA GLU A 204 1.25 -8.17 -4.54
C GLU A 204 1.16 -9.53 -5.26
N PHE A 205 1.30 -9.52 -6.58
CA PHE A 205 1.45 -10.74 -7.36
C PHE A 205 2.90 -11.20 -7.33
N VAL A 206 3.11 -12.49 -7.06
CA VAL A 206 4.44 -13.09 -7.03
C VAL A 206 4.39 -14.47 -7.68
N LYS A 207 5.40 -14.77 -8.50
CA LYS A 207 5.60 -16.10 -9.04
C LYS A 207 6.47 -16.92 -8.08
N VAL A 208 5.93 -18.03 -7.57
CA VAL A 208 6.63 -18.93 -6.65
C VAL A 208 6.58 -20.35 -7.23
N ALA A 209 7.73 -20.99 -7.41
CA ALA A 209 7.86 -22.35 -7.95
C ALA A 209 7.09 -22.60 -9.26
N GLY A 210 6.95 -21.57 -10.11
CA GLY A 210 6.26 -21.65 -11.39
C GLY A 210 4.81 -21.15 -11.38
N ASP A 211 4.12 -21.24 -10.26
CA ASP A 211 2.75 -20.79 -10.09
C ASP A 211 2.66 -19.29 -9.76
N ARG A 212 1.51 -18.69 -10.06
CA ARG A 212 1.21 -17.28 -9.78
C ARG A 212 0.31 -17.18 -8.56
N TYR A 213 0.72 -16.36 -7.62
CA TYR A 213 -0.01 -16.14 -6.38
C TYR A 213 -0.24 -14.65 -6.14
N LEU A 214 -1.41 -14.33 -5.62
CA LEU A 214 -1.72 -13.02 -5.03
C LEU A 214 -1.54 -13.11 -3.52
N PHE A 215 -0.67 -12.28 -2.97
CA PHE A 215 -0.49 -12.12 -1.54
C PHE A 215 -1.28 -10.91 -1.05
N LEU A 216 -1.88 -11.01 0.12
CA LEU A 216 -2.60 -9.91 0.77
C LEU A 216 -2.63 -10.12 2.29
N PRO A 217 -2.59 -9.03 3.08
CA PRO A 217 -2.69 -9.12 4.53
C PRO A 217 -4.13 -9.40 4.94
N LYS A 218 -4.30 -10.15 6.03
CA LYS A 218 -5.59 -10.38 6.68
C LYS A 218 -5.48 -9.96 8.13
N ASN A 219 -5.89 -8.74 8.42
CA ASN A 219 -5.97 -8.24 9.77
C ASN A 219 -7.33 -8.60 10.37
N HIS A 220 -7.35 -9.18 11.53
CA HIS A 220 -8.58 -9.60 12.21
C HIS A 220 -9.04 -8.49 13.15
N ASN A 221 -10.31 -8.12 13.03
CA ASN A 221 -10.93 -7.15 13.93
C ASN A 221 -11.58 -7.89 15.10
N ALA A 222 -11.16 -7.59 16.32
CA ALA A 222 -11.76 -8.17 17.53
C ALA A 222 -13.22 -7.75 17.76
N GLY A 223 -13.67 -6.65 17.09
CA GLY A 223 -15.02 -6.12 17.15
C GLY A 223 -15.93 -6.56 16.00
N ASP A 224 -15.53 -7.57 15.19
CA ASP A 224 -16.32 -8.03 14.05
C ASP A 224 -17.75 -8.41 14.50
N GLY A 225 -18.73 -7.66 13.97
CA GLY A 225 -20.17 -7.87 14.19
C GLY A 225 -20.82 -6.99 15.26
N PHE A 226 -20.09 -6.24 16.07
CA PHE A 226 -20.70 -5.43 17.14
C PHE A 226 -20.53 -3.91 16.99
N LEU A 227 -19.42 -3.45 16.38
CA LEU A 227 -19.11 -2.03 16.27
C LEU A 227 -18.42 -1.72 14.93
N ASP A 228 -19.21 -1.50 13.89
CA ASP A 228 -18.70 -1.15 12.54
C ASP A 228 -17.79 0.08 12.47
N ARG A 229 -17.80 0.90 13.51
CA ARG A 229 -17.00 2.13 13.58
C ARG A 229 -15.68 1.97 14.31
N LEU A 230 -15.52 0.93 15.15
CA LEU A 230 -14.33 0.68 15.93
C LEU A 230 -13.57 -0.50 15.34
N VAL A 231 -12.40 -0.23 14.78
CA VAL A 231 -11.50 -1.27 14.28
C VAL A 231 -10.42 -1.50 15.30
N ILE A 232 -10.51 -2.64 15.99
CA ILE A 232 -9.49 -3.11 16.93
C ILE A 232 -8.84 -4.32 16.29
N VAL A 233 -7.64 -4.15 15.76
CA VAL A 233 -6.87 -5.27 15.19
C VAL A 233 -5.96 -5.85 16.28
N ASP A 234 -6.28 -7.04 16.71
CA ASP A 234 -5.51 -7.79 17.71
C ASP A 234 -4.58 -8.81 17.09
N ASN A 235 -4.97 -9.36 15.95
CA ASN A 235 -4.24 -10.40 15.24
C ASN A 235 -4.19 -10.12 13.75
N SER A 236 -3.14 -10.62 13.10
CA SER A 236 -3.00 -10.53 11.65
C SER A 236 -2.35 -11.78 11.07
N GLY A 237 -2.66 -12.05 9.82
CA GLY A 237 -2.09 -13.10 9.01
C GLY A 237 -1.82 -12.62 7.59
N LEU A 238 -1.21 -13.48 6.80
CA LEU A 238 -1.01 -13.30 5.37
C LEU A 238 -1.78 -14.39 4.63
N THR A 239 -2.58 -13.99 3.66
CA THR A 239 -3.27 -14.92 2.76
C THR A 239 -2.52 -15.00 1.44
N MET A 240 -2.38 -16.20 0.92
CA MET A 240 -1.83 -16.49 -0.39
C MET A 240 -2.92 -17.16 -1.24
N LEU A 241 -3.32 -16.50 -2.31
CA LEU A 241 -4.31 -16.99 -3.26
C LEU A 241 -3.61 -17.45 -4.53
N LYS A 242 -3.82 -18.68 -4.91
CA LYS A 242 -3.36 -19.23 -6.20
C LYS A 242 -4.27 -18.71 -7.31
N MET A 243 -3.67 -18.23 -8.38
CA MET A 243 -4.40 -17.85 -9.57
C MET A 243 -4.77 -19.09 -10.38
N THR A 244 -6.05 -19.25 -10.70
CA THR A 244 -6.61 -20.31 -11.53
C THR A 244 -7.25 -19.73 -12.79
N GLY A 245 -7.71 -20.57 -13.71
CA GLY A 245 -8.46 -20.10 -14.89
C GLY A 245 -9.82 -19.45 -14.55
N GLU A 246 -10.38 -19.77 -13.37
CA GLU A 246 -11.69 -19.32 -12.93
C GLU A 246 -11.63 -18.19 -11.88
N GLY A 247 -10.41 -17.82 -11.42
CA GLY A 247 -10.22 -16.79 -10.41
C GLY A 247 -9.13 -17.07 -9.42
N PHE A 248 -9.44 -17.05 -8.13
CA PHE A 248 -8.48 -17.25 -7.06
C PHE A 248 -8.95 -18.35 -6.10
N GLU A 249 -8.05 -19.26 -5.78
CA GLU A 249 -8.22 -20.27 -4.73
C GLU A 249 -7.29 -19.98 -3.58
N LYS A 250 -7.75 -20.15 -2.34
CA LYS A 250 -6.92 -20.00 -1.16
C LYS A 250 -5.90 -21.16 -1.10
N ALA A 251 -4.64 -20.85 -1.38
CA ALA A 251 -3.55 -21.82 -1.31
C ALA A 251 -2.97 -21.92 0.10
N TYR A 252 -2.92 -20.79 0.83
CA TYR A 252 -2.36 -20.75 2.16
C TYR A 252 -2.89 -19.56 2.94
N GLU A 253 -3.04 -19.72 4.24
CA GLU A 253 -3.28 -18.63 5.20
C GLU A 253 -2.35 -18.87 6.39
N SER A 254 -1.51 -17.90 6.72
CA SER A 254 -0.63 -18.00 7.87
C SER A 254 -1.47 -18.03 9.16
N GLY A 255 -0.94 -18.68 10.18
CA GLY A 255 -1.52 -18.62 11.52
C GLY A 255 -1.67 -17.17 11.99
N LYS A 256 -2.66 -16.91 12.84
CA LYS A 256 -2.87 -15.61 13.47
C LYS A 256 -1.67 -15.27 14.34
N GLN A 257 -1.10 -14.11 14.11
CA GLN A 257 -0.02 -13.56 14.94
C GLN A 257 -0.48 -12.25 15.55
N LYS A 258 -0.10 -12.03 16.80
CA LYS A 258 -0.46 -10.83 17.54
C LYS A 258 -0.04 -9.56 16.80
N GLY A 259 -0.89 -8.54 16.87
CA GLY A 259 -0.65 -7.23 16.31
C GLY A 259 -1.16 -7.06 14.87
N PHE A 260 -1.04 -5.85 14.40
CA PHE A 260 -1.48 -5.39 13.08
C PHE A 260 -0.37 -5.52 12.05
N MET A 261 -0.63 -6.14 10.90
CA MET A 261 0.30 -6.17 9.77
C MET A 261 0.18 -4.88 8.95
N ALA A 262 1.14 -3.99 9.14
CA ALA A 262 1.17 -2.70 8.46
C ALA A 262 1.66 -2.79 7.01
N ASN A 263 2.58 -3.71 6.74
CA ASN A 263 3.10 -3.97 5.39
C ASN A 263 3.79 -5.34 5.32
N TYR A 264 4.06 -5.81 4.13
CA TYR A 264 4.85 -7.02 3.90
C TYR A 264 5.61 -6.93 2.57
N ARG A 265 6.56 -7.84 2.39
CA ARG A 265 7.30 -8.05 1.15
C ARG A 265 7.53 -9.54 0.93
N VAL A 266 7.27 -10.00 -0.28
CA VAL A 266 7.58 -11.37 -0.71
C VAL A 266 8.78 -11.33 -1.66
N ILE A 267 9.79 -12.14 -1.37
CA ILE A 267 10.98 -12.29 -2.21
C ILE A 267 11.05 -13.74 -2.68
N PRO A 268 10.74 -14.01 -3.97
CA PRO A 268 10.79 -15.35 -4.50
C PRO A 268 12.24 -15.82 -4.67
N HIS A 269 12.45 -17.13 -4.50
CA HIS A 269 13.69 -17.82 -4.79
C HIS A 269 13.39 -19.19 -5.44
N LYS A 270 14.42 -19.92 -5.87
CA LYS A 270 14.26 -21.16 -6.67
C LYS A 270 13.33 -22.21 -6.06
N LYS A 271 13.30 -22.33 -4.72
CA LYS A 271 12.53 -23.38 -4.01
C LYS A 271 11.32 -22.84 -3.23
N GLY A 272 10.96 -21.54 -3.36
CA GLY A 272 9.88 -20.94 -2.58
C GLY A 272 9.97 -19.43 -2.53
N ALA A 273 9.59 -18.86 -1.40
CA ALA A 273 9.68 -17.42 -1.16
C ALA A 273 9.99 -17.11 0.30
N SER A 274 10.75 -16.05 0.53
CA SER A 274 10.89 -15.44 1.85
C SER A 274 9.88 -14.33 2.02
N ILE A 275 9.20 -14.30 3.17
CA ILE A 275 8.19 -13.30 3.47
C ILE A 275 8.67 -12.47 4.65
N TYR A 276 8.76 -11.17 4.43
CA TYR A 276 9.10 -10.19 5.45
C TYR A 276 7.84 -9.42 5.82
N THR A 277 7.52 -9.32 7.10
CA THR A 277 6.34 -8.61 7.59
C THR A 277 6.73 -7.48 8.51
N LEU A 278 6.07 -6.35 8.37
CA LEU A 278 6.13 -5.24 9.32
C LEU A 278 4.85 -5.28 10.17
N ARG A 279 5.01 -5.47 11.46
CA ARG A 279 3.91 -5.58 12.42
C ARG A 279 3.99 -4.50 13.47
N VAL A 280 2.83 -4.10 13.97
CA VAL A 280 2.68 -3.23 15.13
C VAL A 280 2.09 -4.06 16.27
N ASP A 281 2.84 -4.23 17.34
CA ASP A 281 2.62 -5.23 18.39
C ASP A 281 1.73 -4.74 19.56
N LYS A 282 1.16 -3.54 19.47
CA LYS A 282 0.25 -3.02 20.49
C LYS A 282 -1.16 -2.91 19.90
N ASP A 283 -2.14 -3.11 20.78
CA ASP A 283 -3.54 -2.83 20.46
C ASP A 283 -3.64 -1.40 19.91
N VAL A 284 -3.89 -1.30 18.61
CA VAL A 284 -4.01 0.00 17.97
C VAL A 284 -5.42 0.49 18.25
N TRP A 285 -5.57 1.18 19.35
CA TRP A 285 -6.73 2.04 19.54
C TRP A 285 -6.59 3.20 18.55
N VAL A 286 -7.62 3.43 17.75
CA VAL A 286 -7.67 4.59 16.84
C VAL A 286 -7.91 5.86 17.65
N THR A 287 -6.96 6.19 18.49
CA THR A 287 -6.82 7.46 19.16
C THR A 287 -5.35 7.85 19.13
N LYS A 288 -5.00 8.75 18.23
CA LYS A 288 -3.85 9.68 18.23
C LYS A 288 -2.53 9.30 18.94
N GLN A 289 -2.16 8.01 19.14
CA GLN A 289 -0.91 7.69 19.84
C GLN A 289 0.07 6.91 18.94
N GLN A 290 1.33 7.32 19.02
CA GLN A 290 2.47 6.67 18.38
C GLN A 290 2.62 5.24 18.92
N THR A 291 2.62 4.29 18.02
CA THR A 291 2.89 2.88 18.31
C THR A 291 4.31 2.50 17.90
N SER A 292 4.98 1.71 18.72
CA SER A 292 6.26 1.08 18.36
C SER A 292 6.02 -0.04 17.37
N SER A 293 6.84 -0.14 16.31
CA SER A 293 6.80 -1.21 15.33
C SER A 293 7.91 -2.23 15.62
N THR A 294 7.58 -3.51 15.52
CA THR A 294 8.53 -4.62 15.54
C THR A 294 8.66 -5.23 14.16
N PHE A 295 9.88 -5.62 13.80
CA PHE A 295 10.14 -6.36 12.57
C PHE A 295 10.26 -7.84 12.93
N SER A 296 9.50 -8.71 12.26
CA SER A 296 9.66 -10.15 12.34
C SER A 296 10.06 -10.71 10.97
N THR A 297 11.00 -11.61 10.97
CA THR A 297 11.46 -12.41 9.82
C THR A 297 10.78 -13.77 9.80
#